data_07a49bf9a47f6654a35c45307932d7dd
#
_entry.id   07a49bf9a47f6654a35c45307932d7dd
#
_cell.length_a   1.000
_cell.length_b   1.000
_cell.length_c   1.000
_cell.angle_alpha   90.00
_cell.angle_beta   90.00
_cell.angle_gamma   90.00
#
_symmetry.space_group_name_H-M   'P 1'
#
loop_
_entity.id
_entity.type
_entity.pdbx_description
1 polymer ?
#
loop_
_entity_poly.entity_id
_entity_poly.type
_entity_poly.pdbx_seq_one_letter_code
_entity_poly.pdbx_strand_id
1 'polypeptide(L)'
;MSARILVVDDVEANVRLLEAKLTLEYYDVLTCGDGTSCLPIARDEQPDLILLDVMMPGMDGFETCRRLKAAEETRHIPVVLVTALDGRHDRIRGLEAGADDFLSKPLDDVILMARVKSLTRLKMVMDELREHEESSRRLGMDAGGVGRLKGSGGRVLVVDDNELQAEMIARELSVEHRPSVAGALAEGLDAAKGAVDLVIVNVSSEGFDGLRLIAQLRSKEATRRLPILALIDTHDRPRLLKALDLGAHDILARPVDPEEMSARVRTQVKRKRYGDFLRDKLDHNLEMAITDPLTGLHNRRYMTSQLQALVERAARGGDSVAVLVLDVDHFKSVNDTFGHDVGDEVLREFAVRLATNVRAVDLPCRFGGEEFVVVMPGTSLDDAHRIAERIRRDVGAAPFRISGGEVLGVTVSVGVSASLGMNDTPEALIKRADEGVYEAKAQGRNRVVARAA
;
A
#
# COMPACT_ATOMS: atom_id res chain seq x y z
N MET A 1 -8.21 12.43 -13.28
CA MET A 1 -8.69 12.11 -14.66
C MET A 1 -10.08 11.50 -14.52
N SER A 2 -10.99 11.83 -15.42
CA SER A 2 -12.31 11.22 -15.49
C SER A 2 -12.14 9.79 -16.01
N ALA A 3 -12.78 8.80 -15.41
CA ALA A 3 -12.70 7.43 -15.89
C ALA A 3 -13.47 7.28 -17.21
N ARG A 4 -12.94 6.46 -18.13
CA ARG A 4 -13.52 6.19 -19.44
C ARG A 4 -14.35 4.92 -19.43
N ILE A 5 -15.59 4.98 -19.88
CA ILE A 5 -16.54 3.87 -19.87
C ILE A 5 -16.99 3.55 -21.29
N LEU A 6 -16.87 2.29 -21.69
CA LEU A 6 -17.43 1.82 -22.97
C LEU A 6 -18.81 1.20 -22.73
N VAL A 7 -19.81 1.76 -23.39
CA VAL A 7 -21.20 1.28 -23.38
C VAL A 7 -21.47 0.53 -24.69
N VAL A 8 -21.93 -0.72 -24.57
CA VAL A 8 -22.19 -1.63 -25.69
C VAL A 8 -23.62 -2.15 -25.59
N ASP A 9 -24.50 -1.72 -26.48
CA ASP A 9 -25.91 -2.15 -26.54
C ASP A 9 -26.39 -1.95 -27.98
N ASP A 10 -27.12 -2.90 -28.57
CA ASP A 10 -27.62 -2.82 -29.95
C ASP A 10 -28.84 -1.89 -30.11
N VAL A 11 -29.43 -1.49 -29.00
CA VAL A 11 -30.55 -0.55 -28.95
C VAL A 11 -30.05 0.86 -28.70
N GLU A 12 -30.02 1.71 -29.71
CA GLU A 12 -29.52 3.07 -29.65
C GLU A 12 -30.12 3.92 -28.51
N ALA A 13 -31.38 3.69 -28.17
CA ALA A 13 -32.07 4.39 -27.08
C ALA A 13 -31.42 4.05 -25.70
N ASN A 14 -30.99 2.79 -25.48
CA ASN A 14 -30.30 2.37 -24.28
C ASN A 14 -28.91 3.00 -24.20
N VAL A 15 -28.18 3.00 -25.31
CA VAL A 15 -26.85 3.62 -25.40
C VAL A 15 -26.94 5.10 -25.02
N ARG A 16 -27.86 5.86 -25.65
CA ARG A 16 -28.02 7.29 -25.33
C ARG A 16 -28.43 7.56 -23.88
N LEU A 17 -29.28 6.70 -23.33
CA LEU A 17 -29.71 6.83 -21.93
C LEU A 17 -28.53 6.62 -20.96
N LEU A 18 -27.74 5.57 -21.17
CA LEU A 18 -26.56 5.28 -20.35
C LEU A 18 -25.48 6.35 -20.51
N GLU A 19 -25.22 6.78 -21.76
CA GLU A 19 -24.28 7.85 -22.06
C GLU A 19 -24.68 9.15 -21.32
N ALA A 20 -25.94 9.57 -21.39
CA ALA A 20 -26.41 10.75 -20.69
C ALA A 20 -26.24 10.65 -19.17
N LYS A 21 -26.59 9.51 -18.57
CA LYS A 21 -26.45 9.28 -17.11
C LYS A 21 -25.00 9.29 -16.66
N LEU A 22 -24.10 8.64 -17.40
CA LEU A 22 -22.69 8.57 -17.06
C LEU A 22 -21.99 9.91 -17.26
N THR A 23 -22.34 10.65 -18.31
CA THR A 23 -21.79 11.99 -18.58
C THR A 23 -22.18 12.99 -17.50
N LEU A 24 -23.41 12.90 -16.94
CA LEU A 24 -23.84 13.72 -15.81
C LEU A 24 -22.99 13.47 -14.54
N GLU A 25 -22.42 12.28 -14.39
CA GLU A 25 -21.50 11.93 -13.30
C GLU A 25 -20.02 12.15 -13.69
N TYR A 26 -19.77 12.90 -14.76
CA TYR A 26 -18.42 13.30 -15.24
C TYR A 26 -17.56 12.14 -15.75
N TYR A 27 -18.16 11.06 -16.26
CA TYR A 27 -17.42 10.01 -16.96
C TYR A 27 -17.22 10.37 -18.45
N ASP A 28 -16.08 9.93 -19.02
CA ASP A 28 -15.83 9.93 -20.45
C ASP A 28 -16.47 8.68 -21.06
N VAL A 29 -17.39 8.82 -22.01
CA VAL A 29 -18.20 7.70 -22.50
C VAL A 29 -17.93 7.42 -23.97
N LEU A 30 -17.49 6.18 -24.22
CA LEU A 30 -17.41 5.59 -25.55
C LEU A 30 -18.63 4.70 -25.78
N THR A 31 -19.10 4.60 -27.02
CA THR A 31 -20.29 3.81 -27.36
C THR A 31 -20.06 2.95 -28.60
N CYS A 32 -20.63 1.76 -28.60
CA CYS A 32 -20.76 0.94 -29.80
C CYS A 32 -22.02 0.07 -29.76
N GLY A 33 -22.51 -0.37 -30.94
CA GLY A 33 -23.78 -1.07 -31.09
C GLY A 33 -23.67 -2.60 -31.16
N ASP A 34 -22.48 -3.20 -31.11
CA ASP A 34 -22.32 -4.64 -31.25
C ASP A 34 -21.01 -5.17 -30.63
N GLY A 35 -20.96 -6.48 -30.35
CA GLY A 35 -19.79 -7.12 -29.75
C GLY A 35 -18.55 -7.16 -30.66
N THR A 36 -18.73 -7.16 -31.98
CA THR A 36 -17.60 -7.20 -32.92
C THR A 36 -16.84 -5.87 -32.92
N SER A 37 -17.58 -4.76 -32.92
CA SER A 37 -17.03 -3.40 -32.82
C SER A 37 -16.45 -3.09 -31.43
N CYS A 38 -16.98 -3.72 -30.38
CA CYS A 38 -16.49 -3.58 -29.01
C CYS A 38 -15.01 -4.00 -28.85
N LEU A 39 -14.60 -5.10 -29.48
CA LEU A 39 -13.26 -5.68 -29.29
C LEU A 39 -12.12 -4.74 -29.71
N PRO A 40 -12.11 -4.16 -30.94
CA PRO A 40 -11.06 -3.22 -31.32
C PRO A 40 -11.11 -1.93 -30.50
N ILE A 41 -12.31 -1.38 -30.19
CA ILE A 41 -12.43 -0.19 -29.35
C ILE A 41 -11.85 -0.43 -27.97
N ALA A 42 -12.17 -1.57 -27.33
CA ALA A 42 -11.64 -1.91 -26.01
C ALA A 42 -10.10 -2.04 -26.00
N ARG A 43 -9.51 -2.58 -27.10
CA ARG A 43 -8.05 -2.70 -27.24
C ARG A 43 -7.38 -1.35 -27.48
N ASP A 44 -7.94 -0.53 -28.38
CA ASP A 44 -7.26 0.69 -28.84
C ASP A 44 -7.50 1.87 -27.88
N GLU A 45 -8.67 1.96 -27.24
CA GLU A 45 -9.06 3.06 -26.35
C GLU A 45 -8.85 2.74 -24.85
N GLN A 46 -8.63 1.46 -24.51
CA GLN A 46 -8.34 1.02 -23.13
C GLN A 46 -9.30 1.60 -22.07
N PRO A 47 -10.63 1.37 -22.17
CA PRO A 47 -11.58 1.91 -21.20
C PRO A 47 -11.36 1.35 -19.79
N ASP A 48 -11.76 2.12 -18.77
CA ASP A 48 -11.67 1.73 -17.38
C ASP A 48 -12.79 0.75 -16.95
N LEU A 49 -13.87 0.68 -17.76
CA LEU A 49 -15.00 -0.21 -17.53
C LEU A 49 -15.75 -0.42 -18.83
N ILE A 50 -16.29 -1.62 -19.05
CA ILE A 50 -17.19 -1.94 -20.15
C ILE A 50 -18.55 -2.31 -19.56
N LEU A 51 -19.62 -1.59 -19.95
CA LEU A 51 -21.01 -1.97 -19.74
C LEU A 51 -21.51 -2.65 -21.01
N LEU A 52 -21.79 -3.94 -20.94
CA LEU A 52 -22.02 -4.80 -22.10
C LEU A 52 -23.40 -5.44 -22.04
N ASP A 53 -24.25 -5.11 -22.99
CA ASP A 53 -25.53 -5.82 -23.11
C ASP A 53 -25.30 -7.28 -23.51
N VAL A 54 -26.15 -8.16 -22.96
CA VAL A 54 -26.08 -9.59 -23.23
C VAL A 54 -26.77 -9.94 -24.53
N MET A 55 -27.93 -9.31 -24.81
CA MET A 55 -28.83 -9.68 -25.90
C MET A 55 -28.54 -8.86 -27.15
N MET A 56 -27.47 -9.16 -27.87
CA MET A 56 -27.10 -8.47 -29.11
C MET A 56 -27.11 -9.44 -30.28
N PRO A 57 -27.47 -8.97 -31.50
CA PRO A 57 -27.42 -9.79 -32.69
C PRO A 57 -25.98 -10.14 -33.11
N GLY A 58 -25.82 -11.33 -33.66
CA GLY A 58 -24.50 -11.85 -34.09
C GLY A 58 -23.65 -12.35 -32.97
N MET A 59 -22.78 -11.50 -32.41
CA MET A 59 -21.96 -11.85 -31.24
C MET A 59 -22.65 -11.38 -29.95
N ASP A 60 -23.12 -12.33 -29.13
CA ASP A 60 -23.78 -12.01 -27.86
C ASP A 60 -22.78 -11.44 -26.83
N GLY A 61 -23.30 -10.86 -25.73
CA GLY A 61 -22.47 -10.29 -24.68
C GLY A 61 -21.61 -11.31 -23.95
N PHE A 62 -22.03 -12.55 -23.84
CA PHE A 62 -21.23 -13.61 -23.21
C PHE A 62 -20.00 -13.97 -24.04
N GLU A 63 -20.16 -14.11 -25.36
CA GLU A 63 -19.04 -14.38 -26.27
C GLU A 63 -18.09 -13.19 -26.36
N THR A 64 -18.65 -11.96 -26.41
CA THR A 64 -17.85 -10.72 -26.38
C THR A 64 -17.01 -10.65 -25.09
N CYS A 65 -17.61 -10.91 -23.94
CA CYS A 65 -16.92 -10.96 -22.65
C CYS A 65 -15.79 -12.00 -22.62
N ARG A 66 -16.07 -13.24 -23.11
CA ARG A 66 -15.04 -14.29 -23.20
C ARG A 66 -13.83 -13.85 -24.01
N ARG A 67 -14.05 -13.22 -25.18
CA ARG A 67 -12.95 -12.72 -26.04
C ARG A 67 -12.18 -11.58 -25.39
N LEU A 68 -12.85 -10.64 -24.74
CA LEU A 68 -12.19 -9.57 -23.97
C LEU A 68 -11.31 -10.12 -22.86
N LYS A 69 -11.78 -11.17 -22.15
CA LYS A 69 -11.04 -11.77 -21.03
C LYS A 69 -9.97 -12.76 -21.47
N ALA A 70 -10.04 -13.29 -22.67
CA ALA A 70 -9.01 -14.16 -23.25
C ALA A 70 -7.81 -13.39 -23.80
N ALA A 71 -8.01 -12.18 -24.33
CA ALA A 71 -6.97 -11.35 -24.92
C ALA A 71 -6.13 -10.66 -23.82
N GLU A 72 -4.79 -10.70 -23.95
CA GLU A 72 -3.87 -10.14 -22.97
C GLU A 72 -4.05 -8.64 -22.79
N GLU A 73 -4.34 -7.94 -23.88
CA GLU A 73 -4.49 -6.49 -23.94
C GLU A 73 -5.77 -5.97 -23.27
N THR A 74 -6.81 -6.80 -23.14
CA THR A 74 -8.13 -6.38 -22.63
C THR A 74 -8.62 -7.14 -21.41
N ARG A 75 -8.02 -8.29 -21.06
CA ARG A 75 -8.44 -9.14 -19.92
C ARG A 75 -8.53 -8.43 -18.57
N HIS A 76 -7.77 -7.35 -18.40
CA HIS A 76 -7.72 -6.56 -17.17
C HIS A 76 -8.84 -5.52 -17.06
N ILE A 77 -9.53 -5.22 -18.18
CA ILE A 77 -10.64 -4.28 -18.19
C ILE A 77 -11.85 -4.94 -17.53
N PRO A 78 -12.43 -4.34 -16.48
CA PRO A 78 -13.67 -4.84 -15.88
C PRO A 78 -14.82 -4.83 -16.87
N VAL A 79 -15.61 -5.91 -16.88
CA VAL A 79 -16.79 -6.06 -17.72
C VAL A 79 -18.00 -6.28 -16.83
N VAL A 80 -19.02 -5.43 -16.96
CA VAL A 80 -20.34 -5.57 -16.33
C VAL A 80 -21.33 -5.96 -17.41
N LEU A 81 -21.94 -7.12 -17.26
CA LEU A 81 -23.01 -7.55 -18.13
C LEU A 81 -24.31 -6.86 -17.73
N VAL A 82 -25.00 -6.27 -18.72
CA VAL A 82 -26.31 -5.65 -18.54
C VAL A 82 -27.32 -6.58 -19.20
N THR A 83 -28.32 -7.07 -18.47
CA THR A 83 -29.19 -8.13 -18.99
C THR A 83 -30.65 -7.93 -18.57
N ALA A 84 -31.57 -8.30 -19.46
CA ALA A 84 -32.98 -8.50 -19.12
C ALA A 84 -33.26 -9.93 -18.63
N LEU A 85 -32.24 -10.80 -18.63
CA LEU A 85 -32.35 -12.19 -18.24
C LEU A 85 -32.12 -12.29 -16.71
N ASP A 86 -33.21 -12.60 -15.97
CA ASP A 86 -33.18 -12.74 -14.52
C ASP A 86 -32.89 -14.19 -14.04
N GLY A 87 -32.65 -15.09 -14.99
CA GLY A 87 -32.42 -16.51 -14.72
C GLY A 87 -31.05 -16.77 -14.04
N ARG A 88 -31.07 -17.64 -13.03
CA ARG A 88 -29.84 -18.15 -12.37
C ARG A 88 -28.82 -18.68 -13.42
N HIS A 89 -29.32 -19.37 -14.44
CA HIS A 89 -28.49 -19.94 -15.49
C HIS A 89 -27.70 -18.89 -16.29
N ASP A 90 -28.32 -17.74 -16.58
CA ASP A 90 -27.66 -16.68 -17.34
C ASP A 90 -26.60 -15.95 -16.51
N ARG A 91 -26.81 -15.81 -15.22
CA ARG A 91 -25.81 -15.27 -14.29
C ARG A 91 -24.57 -16.16 -14.20
N ILE A 92 -24.76 -17.49 -14.09
CA ILE A 92 -23.67 -18.48 -14.12
C ILE A 92 -22.89 -18.36 -15.43
N ARG A 93 -23.56 -18.32 -16.59
CA ARG A 93 -22.92 -18.14 -17.91
C ARG A 93 -22.11 -16.85 -17.98
N GLY A 94 -22.59 -15.77 -17.40
CA GLY A 94 -21.86 -14.49 -17.33
C GLY A 94 -20.57 -14.58 -16.54
N LEU A 95 -20.62 -15.22 -15.36
CA LEU A 95 -19.43 -15.44 -14.52
C LEU A 95 -18.43 -16.41 -15.18
N GLU A 96 -18.91 -17.46 -15.83
CA GLU A 96 -18.07 -18.40 -16.61
C GLU A 96 -17.43 -17.71 -17.82
N ALA A 97 -18.09 -16.72 -18.42
CA ALA A 97 -17.53 -15.88 -19.48
C ALA A 97 -16.45 -14.91 -18.94
N GLY A 98 -16.27 -14.81 -17.63
CA GLY A 98 -15.28 -13.97 -16.97
C GLY A 98 -15.75 -12.55 -16.63
N ALA A 99 -17.05 -12.29 -16.66
CA ALA A 99 -17.58 -10.99 -16.25
C ALA A 99 -17.26 -10.69 -14.78
N ASP A 100 -16.99 -9.44 -14.48
CA ASP A 100 -16.67 -8.98 -13.13
C ASP A 100 -17.93 -8.69 -12.29
N ASP A 101 -19.04 -8.34 -12.95
CA ASP A 101 -20.35 -8.12 -12.32
C ASP A 101 -21.47 -8.19 -13.38
N PHE A 102 -22.73 -8.11 -12.93
CA PHE A 102 -23.90 -8.01 -13.78
C PHE A 102 -24.95 -7.06 -13.21
N LEU A 103 -25.78 -6.50 -14.08
CA LEU A 103 -26.89 -5.61 -13.75
C LEU A 103 -28.17 -6.05 -14.49
N SER A 104 -29.27 -6.19 -13.79
CA SER A 104 -30.57 -6.53 -14.39
C SER A 104 -31.28 -5.29 -14.91
N LYS A 105 -31.87 -5.36 -16.10
CA LYS A 105 -32.80 -4.34 -16.63
C LYS A 105 -34.19 -4.53 -15.98
N PRO A 106 -34.90 -3.45 -15.59
CA PRO A 106 -34.54 -2.04 -15.73
C PRO A 106 -33.45 -1.60 -14.75
N LEU A 107 -32.51 -0.78 -15.22
CA LEU A 107 -31.38 -0.32 -14.44
C LEU A 107 -31.81 0.71 -13.37
N ASP A 108 -31.52 0.41 -12.10
CA ASP A 108 -31.57 1.42 -11.03
C ASP A 108 -30.31 2.29 -11.08
N ASP A 109 -30.48 3.61 -11.17
CA ASP A 109 -29.39 4.56 -11.33
C ASP A 109 -28.40 4.54 -10.17
N VAL A 110 -28.88 4.34 -8.94
CA VAL A 110 -28.03 4.32 -7.75
C VAL A 110 -27.15 3.06 -7.75
N ILE A 111 -27.77 1.93 -8.09
CA ILE A 111 -27.05 0.64 -8.20
C ILE A 111 -26.03 0.70 -9.32
N LEU A 112 -26.42 1.19 -10.49
CA LEU A 112 -25.53 1.39 -11.63
C LEU A 112 -24.31 2.23 -11.23
N MET A 113 -24.54 3.42 -10.63
CA MET A 113 -23.43 4.31 -10.26
C MET A 113 -22.53 3.74 -9.14
N ALA A 114 -23.11 3.02 -8.19
CA ALA A 114 -22.31 2.32 -7.17
C ALA A 114 -21.38 1.28 -7.80
N ARG A 115 -21.86 0.52 -8.81
CA ARG A 115 -21.06 -0.47 -9.55
C ARG A 115 -19.96 0.17 -10.36
N VAL A 116 -20.32 1.17 -11.14
CA VAL A 116 -19.37 1.94 -11.96
C VAL A 116 -18.25 2.49 -11.07
N LYS A 117 -18.59 3.18 -9.97
CA LYS A 117 -17.60 3.72 -9.01
C LYS A 117 -16.73 2.63 -8.36
N SER A 118 -17.31 1.48 -8.04
CA SER A 118 -16.56 0.38 -7.41
C SER A 118 -15.53 -0.22 -8.36
N LEU A 119 -15.94 -0.52 -9.60
CA LEU A 119 -15.09 -1.21 -10.57
C LEU A 119 -14.04 -0.30 -11.21
N THR A 120 -14.37 0.96 -11.50
CA THR A 120 -13.40 1.93 -12.01
C THR A 120 -12.29 2.21 -10.99
N ARG A 121 -12.62 2.29 -9.68
CA ARG A 121 -11.60 2.39 -8.63
C ARG A 121 -10.68 1.16 -8.55
N LEU A 122 -11.24 -0.04 -8.73
CA LEU A 122 -10.44 -1.27 -8.79
C LEU A 122 -9.47 -1.22 -9.97
N LYS A 123 -9.96 -0.82 -11.16
CA LYS A 123 -9.16 -0.72 -12.38
C LYS A 123 -8.01 0.27 -12.22
N MET A 124 -8.24 1.46 -11.66
CA MET A 124 -7.20 2.45 -11.39
C MET A 124 -6.07 1.89 -10.51
N VAL A 125 -6.41 1.20 -9.43
CA VAL A 125 -5.41 0.55 -8.55
C VAL A 125 -4.63 -0.54 -9.29
N MET A 126 -5.30 -1.31 -10.16
CA MET A 126 -4.63 -2.36 -10.93
C MET A 126 -3.69 -1.78 -11.99
N ASP A 127 -4.06 -0.68 -12.63
CA ASP A 127 -3.21 -0.02 -13.63
C ASP A 127 -1.96 0.58 -12.99
N GLU A 128 -2.10 1.26 -11.87
CA GLU A 128 -0.98 1.79 -11.09
C GLU A 128 0.02 0.68 -10.72
N LEU A 129 -0.48 -0.49 -10.30
CA LEU A 129 0.36 -1.65 -10.04
C LEU A 129 1.08 -2.19 -11.27
N ARG A 130 0.41 -2.21 -12.43
CA ARG A 130 1.02 -2.66 -13.68
C ARG A 130 2.14 -1.74 -14.14
N GLU A 131 1.92 -0.43 -14.10
CA GLU A 131 2.95 0.56 -14.43
C GLU A 131 4.18 0.40 -13.52
N HIS A 132 3.97 0.15 -12.24
CA HIS A 132 5.05 -0.14 -11.30
C HIS A 132 5.78 -1.45 -11.61
N GLU A 133 5.07 -2.52 -11.96
CA GLU A 133 5.70 -3.79 -12.37
C GLU A 133 6.51 -3.67 -13.65
N GLU A 134 6.00 -2.97 -14.65
CA GLU A 134 6.73 -2.74 -15.91
C GLU A 134 7.98 -1.90 -15.68
N SER A 135 7.90 -0.88 -14.85
CA SER A 135 9.04 -0.05 -14.47
C SER A 135 10.09 -0.85 -13.70
N SER A 136 9.68 -1.71 -12.77
CA SER A 136 10.57 -2.59 -12.01
C SER A 136 11.24 -3.63 -12.90
N ARG A 137 10.54 -4.23 -13.88
CA ARG A 137 11.11 -5.15 -14.86
C ARG A 137 12.17 -4.48 -15.74
N ARG A 138 11.93 -3.24 -16.18
CA ARG A 138 12.93 -2.48 -16.96
C ARG A 138 14.22 -2.21 -16.18
N LEU A 139 14.12 -2.15 -14.85
CA LEU A 139 15.27 -1.98 -13.94
C LEU A 139 15.92 -3.30 -13.51
N GLY A 140 15.47 -4.46 -14.05
CA GLY A 140 16.02 -5.79 -13.72
C GLY A 140 15.62 -6.28 -12.32
N MET A 141 14.64 -5.65 -11.66
CA MET A 141 14.13 -6.06 -10.36
C MET A 141 13.03 -7.11 -10.52
N ASP A 142 12.99 -8.08 -9.62
CA ASP A 142 11.98 -9.15 -9.66
C ASP A 142 10.59 -8.57 -9.41
N ALA A 143 9.78 -8.48 -10.45
CA ALA A 143 8.41 -7.99 -10.43
C ALA A 143 7.45 -9.13 -10.00
N GLY A 144 7.70 -9.72 -8.82
CA GLY A 144 6.94 -10.86 -8.35
C GLY A 144 5.56 -10.46 -7.81
N GLY A 145 4.47 -10.85 -8.47
CA GLY A 145 3.31 -11.22 -7.73
C GLY A 145 1.92 -10.71 -8.07
N VAL A 146 1.70 -9.68 -8.90
CA VAL A 146 0.33 -9.16 -9.17
C VAL A 146 -0.58 -10.23 -9.81
N GLY A 147 -0.05 -11.05 -10.72
CA GLY A 147 -0.81 -12.14 -11.35
C GLY A 147 -1.27 -13.25 -10.38
N ARG A 148 -0.79 -13.26 -9.13
CA ARG A 148 -1.13 -14.26 -8.09
C ARG A 148 -2.19 -13.76 -7.10
N LEU A 149 -2.56 -12.50 -7.11
CA LEU A 149 -3.56 -11.95 -6.20
C LEU A 149 -4.97 -12.35 -6.63
N LYS A 150 -5.41 -13.52 -6.16
CA LYS A 150 -6.75 -14.05 -6.41
C LYS A 150 -7.78 -13.36 -5.49
N GLY A 151 -9.01 -13.22 -5.97
CA GLY A 151 -10.14 -12.75 -5.14
C GLY A 151 -10.70 -13.81 -4.19
N SER A 152 -10.30 -15.08 -4.32
CA SER A 152 -10.73 -16.19 -3.47
C SER A 152 -9.90 -16.34 -2.18
N GLY A 153 -10.40 -17.09 -1.19
CA GLY A 153 -9.71 -17.32 0.08
C GLY A 153 -9.64 -16.10 1.00
N GLY A 154 -10.52 -15.09 0.80
CA GLY A 154 -10.60 -13.92 1.64
C GLY A 154 -11.22 -14.20 3.01
N ARG A 155 -10.81 -13.46 4.04
CA ARG A 155 -11.42 -13.47 5.37
C ARG A 155 -12.54 -12.45 5.37
N VAL A 156 -13.78 -12.93 5.44
CA VAL A 156 -14.98 -12.11 5.30
C VAL A 156 -15.72 -12.07 6.63
N LEU A 157 -15.88 -10.89 7.21
CA LEU A 157 -16.67 -10.69 8.41
C LEU A 157 -18.10 -10.33 8.02
N VAL A 158 -19.08 -11.10 8.47
CA VAL A 158 -20.50 -10.83 8.30
C VAL A 158 -21.04 -10.29 9.62
N VAL A 159 -21.62 -9.08 9.59
CA VAL A 159 -22.21 -8.44 10.77
C VAL A 159 -23.69 -8.26 10.55
N ASP A 160 -24.48 -9.08 11.22
CA ASP A 160 -25.94 -9.11 11.15
C ASP A 160 -26.50 -9.57 12.50
N ASP A 161 -27.49 -8.91 13.03
CA ASP A 161 -28.18 -9.28 14.28
C ASP A 161 -29.12 -10.49 14.10
N ASN A 162 -29.45 -10.82 12.87
CA ASN A 162 -30.16 -12.06 12.56
C ASN A 162 -29.15 -13.21 12.34
N GLU A 163 -28.88 -13.97 13.39
CA GLU A 163 -27.91 -15.07 13.42
C GLU A 163 -28.14 -16.09 12.29
N LEU A 164 -29.40 -16.47 12.04
CA LEU A 164 -29.73 -17.42 10.98
C LEU A 164 -29.34 -16.90 9.58
N GLN A 165 -29.61 -15.62 9.32
CA GLN A 165 -29.24 -15.01 8.03
C GLN A 165 -27.73 -14.85 7.90
N ALA A 166 -27.06 -14.43 8.97
CA ALA A 166 -25.62 -14.32 9.00
C ALA A 166 -24.92 -15.67 8.74
N GLU A 167 -25.41 -16.74 9.36
CA GLU A 167 -24.91 -18.11 9.14
C GLU A 167 -25.17 -18.62 7.72
N MET A 168 -26.36 -18.32 7.14
CA MET A 168 -26.66 -18.67 5.74
C MET A 168 -25.67 -18.00 4.78
N ILE A 169 -25.44 -16.71 4.94
CA ILE A 169 -24.44 -15.95 4.14
C ILE A 169 -23.05 -16.54 4.34
N ALA A 170 -22.65 -16.79 5.58
CA ALA A 170 -21.36 -17.39 5.90
C ALA A 170 -21.18 -18.77 5.27
N ARG A 171 -22.21 -19.61 5.29
CA ARG A 171 -22.21 -20.93 4.67
C ARG A 171 -21.99 -20.87 3.17
N GLU A 172 -22.67 -19.99 2.46
CA GLU A 172 -22.49 -19.80 1.02
C GLU A 172 -21.08 -19.27 0.71
N LEU A 173 -20.58 -18.33 1.51
CA LEU A 173 -19.22 -17.79 1.36
C LEU A 173 -18.12 -18.81 1.66
N SER A 174 -18.38 -19.82 2.49
CA SER A 174 -17.36 -20.80 2.90
C SER A 174 -16.84 -21.68 1.76
N VAL A 175 -17.53 -21.71 0.61
CA VAL A 175 -17.09 -22.39 -0.60
C VAL A 175 -15.79 -21.78 -1.15
N GLU A 176 -15.65 -20.46 -1.12
CA GLU A 176 -14.50 -19.75 -1.70
C GLU A 176 -13.72 -18.90 -0.69
N HIS A 177 -14.30 -18.62 0.48
CA HIS A 177 -13.78 -17.66 1.45
C HIS A 177 -13.74 -18.24 2.86
N ARG A 178 -13.21 -17.47 3.81
CA ARG A 178 -13.17 -17.82 5.24
C ARG A 178 -14.06 -16.83 6.00
N PRO A 179 -15.36 -17.12 6.12
CA PRO A 179 -16.29 -16.22 6.80
C PRO A 179 -16.13 -16.33 8.32
N SER A 180 -16.45 -15.23 8.99
CA SER A 180 -16.74 -15.14 10.43
C SER A 180 -17.98 -14.29 10.62
N VAL A 181 -18.73 -14.52 11.70
CA VAL A 181 -19.99 -13.84 11.98
C VAL A 181 -19.87 -13.06 13.28
N ALA A 182 -20.52 -11.89 13.34
CA ALA A 182 -20.72 -11.09 14.54
C ALA A 182 -22.17 -10.60 14.60
N GLY A 183 -22.81 -10.77 15.75
CA GLY A 183 -24.23 -10.42 15.95
C GLY A 183 -24.45 -9.02 16.51
N ALA A 184 -23.40 -8.31 16.90
CA ALA A 184 -23.52 -7.00 17.53
C ALA A 184 -22.49 -5.99 17.01
N LEU A 185 -22.82 -4.69 17.12
CA LEU A 185 -21.95 -3.60 16.67
C LEU A 185 -20.58 -3.64 17.34
N ALA A 186 -20.51 -3.87 18.65
CA ALA A 186 -19.24 -3.90 19.39
C ALA A 186 -18.37 -5.08 18.98
N GLU A 187 -18.96 -6.25 18.80
CA GLU A 187 -18.30 -7.46 18.33
C GLU A 187 -17.79 -7.29 16.90
N GLY A 188 -18.62 -6.75 16.00
CA GLY A 188 -18.22 -6.45 14.63
C GLY A 188 -17.06 -5.47 14.52
N LEU A 189 -17.04 -4.44 15.38
CA LEU A 189 -15.93 -3.49 15.45
C LEU A 189 -14.65 -4.11 15.98
N ASP A 190 -14.73 -5.01 16.92
CA ASP A 190 -13.55 -5.67 17.48
C ASP A 190 -13.00 -6.72 16.52
N ALA A 191 -13.86 -7.54 15.94
CA ALA A 191 -13.49 -8.52 14.92
C ALA A 191 -12.85 -7.86 13.68
N ALA A 192 -13.33 -6.68 13.26
CA ALA A 192 -12.81 -5.95 12.11
C ALA A 192 -11.37 -5.41 12.31
N LYS A 193 -10.89 -5.28 13.56
CA LYS A 193 -9.48 -4.93 13.83
C LYS A 193 -8.51 -6.08 13.53
N GLY A 194 -9.02 -7.29 13.45
CA GLY A 194 -8.24 -8.46 13.10
C GLY A 194 -7.88 -8.51 11.62
N ALA A 195 -7.35 -9.65 11.23
CA ALA A 195 -6.97 -9.88 9.85
C ALA A 195 -8.21 -10.16 8.97
N VAL A 196 -8.93 -9.11 8.55
CA VAL A 196 -10.15 -9.14 7.74
C VAL A 196 -9.89 -8.52 6.37
N ASP A 197 -10.41 -9.14 5.31
CA ASP A 197 -10.27 -8.68 3.93
C ASP A 197 -11.53 -7.92 3.44
N LEU A 198 -12.69 -8.21 4.02
CA LEU A 198 -13.98 -7.59 3.68
C LEU A 198 -14.94 -7.66 4.86
N VAL A 199 -15.76 -6.62 5.06
CA VAL A 199 -16.88 -6.63 6.00
C VAL A 199 -18.20 -6.54 5.24
N ILE A 200 -19.14 -7.46 5.50
CA ILE A 200 -20.53 -7.38 5.06
C ILE A 200 -21.35 -6.89 6.25
N VAL A 201 -22.11 -5.81 6.09
CA VAL A 201 -22.88 -5.19 7.18
C VAL A 201 -24.35 -5.12 6.82
N ASN A 202 -25.22 -5.71 7.63
CA ASN A 202 -26.65 -5.50 7.52
C ASN A 202 -26.99 -4.05 7.93
N VAL A 203 -27.63 -3.30 7.02
CA VAL A 203 -28.05 -1.91 7.29
C VAL A 203 -29.56 -1.75 7.36
N SER A 204 -30.34 -2.80 7.09
CA SER A 204 -31.81 -2.77 7.11
C SER A 204 -32.41 -3.29 8.39
N SER A 205 -31.62 -3.74 9.37
CA SER A 205 -32.15 -4.17 10.67
C SER A 205 -32.69 -3.02 11.51
N GLU A 206 -33.73 -3.30 12.33
CA GLU A 206 -34.27 -2.36 13.31
C GLU A 206 -33.55 -2.47 14.67
N GLY A 207 -33.05 -3.66 15.01
CA GLY A 207 -32.35 -3.92 16.28
C GLY A 207 -30.86 -3.62 16.25
N PHE A 208 -30.27 -3.37 15.07
CA PHE A 208 -28.88 -3.16 14.85
C PHE A 208 -28.60 -1.95 13.95
N ASP A 209 -27.82 -0.99 14.43
CA ASP A 209 -27.45 0.19 13.66
C ASP A 209 -26.22 -0.07 12.77
N GLY A 210 -26.44 -0.72 11.62
CA GLY A 210 -25.40 -1.02 10.64
C GLY A 210 -24.79 0.23 10.01
N LEU A 211 -25.54 1.31 9.84
CA LEU A 211 -25.02 2.58 9.34
C LEU A 211 -24.01 3.19 10.32
N ARG A 212 -24.28 3.09 11.62
CA ARG A 212 -23.35 3.52 12.66
C ARG A 212 -22.08 2.67 12.66
N LEU A 213 -22.19 1.36 12.40
CA LEU A 213 -21.02 0.49 12.27
C LEU A 213 -20.14 0.94 11.10
N ILE A 214 -20.73 1.20 9.92
CA ILE A 214 -20.00 1.71 8.75
C ILE A 214 -19.24 3.00 9.10
N ALA A 215 -19.93 3.98 9.71
CA ALA A 215 -19.33 5.25 10.11
C ALA A 215 -18.14 5.05 11.08
N GLN A 216 -18.28 4.16 12.06
CA GLN A 216 -17.22 3.86 13.02
C GLN A 216 -16.03 3.12 12.41
N LEU A 217 -16.26 2.18 11.48
CA LEU A 217 -15.20 1.53 10.72
C LEU A 217 -14.38 2.55 9.88
N ARG A 218 -15.05 3.57 9.33
CA ARG A 218 -14.38 4.63 8.55
C ARG A 218 -13.61 5.62 9.41
N SER A 219 -14.04 5.87 10.64
CA SER A 219 -13.37 6.83 11.52
C SER A 219 -12.05 6.31 12.14
N LYS A 220 -11.86 4.99 12.22
CA LYS A 220 -10.68 4.38 12.85
C LYS A 220 -9.59 4.07 11.84
N GLU A 221 -8.36 4.43 12.13
CA GLU A 221 -7.21 4.20 11.24
C GLU A 221 -7.02 2.73 10.85
N ALA A 222 -7.18 1.81 11.80
CA ALA A 222 -7.01 0.36 11.58
C ALA A 222 -8.05 -0.24 10.62
N THR A 223 -9.26 0.35 10.53
CA THR A 223 -10.38 -0.23 9.77
C THR A 223 -10.89 0.65 8.62
N ARG A 224 -10.50 1.92 8.56
CA ARG A 224 -11.01 2.87 7.55
C ARG A 224 -10.83 2.43 6.10
N ARG A 225 -9.91 1.51 5.84
CA ARG A 225 -9.54 1.01 4.50
C ARG A 225 -10.18 -0.34 4.16
N LEU A 226 -10.86 -0.99 5.12
CA LEU A 226 -11.54 -2.24 4.84
C LEU A 226 -12.66 -2.01 3.83
N PRO A 227 -12.76 -2.82 2.78
CA PRO A 227 -13.95 -2.84 1.94
C PRO A 227 -15.17 -3.15 2.79
N ILE A 228 -16.26 -2.44 2.55
CA ILE A 228 -17.55 -2.66 3.22
C ILE A 228 -18.59 -2.90 2.14
N LEU A 229 -19.31 -4.01 2.28
CA LEU A 229 -20.44 -4.38 1.47
C LEU A 229 -21.71 -4.22 2.34
N ALA A 230 -22.60 -3.32 1.96
CA ALA A 230 -23.83 -3.10 2.71
C ALA A 230 -24.91 -4.09 2.25
N LEU A 231 -25.44 -4.88 3.17
CA LEU A 231 -26.58 -5.75 2.95
C LEU A 231 -27.87 -4.97 3.24
N ILE A 232 -28.77 -4.88 2.25
CA ILE A 232 -29.91 -3.97 2.30
C ILE A 232 -31.17 -4.60 1.70
N ASP A 233 -32.34 -4.20 2.22
CA ASP A 233 -33.61 -4.57 1.62
C ASP A 233 -33.88 -3.70 0.38
N THR A 234 -34.37 -4.31 -0.68
CA THR A 234 -34.55 -3.70 -2.01
C THR A 234 -35.38 -2.40 -1.98
N HIS A 235 -36.27 -2.26 -1.00
CA HIS A 235 -37.18 -1.10 -0.87
C HIS A 235 -36.65 0.01 0.02
N ASP A 236 -35.54 -0.18 0.75
CA ASP A 236 -34.97 0.81 1.65
C ASP A 236 -33.96 1.74 0.97
N ARG A 237 -34.44 2.46 -0.02
CA ARG A 237 -33.61 3.41 -0.80
C ARG A 237 -32.93 4.49 0.05
N PRO A 238 -33.57 5.07 1.11
CA PRO A 238 -32.89 6.05 1.96
C PRO A 238 -31.66 5.48 2.69
N ARG A 239 -31.76 4.26 3.24
CA ARG A 239 -30.62 3.61 3.91
C ARG A 239 -29.53 3.21 2.92
N LEU A 240 -29.90 2.82 1.69
CA LEU A 240 -28.96 2.52 0.61
C LEU A 240 -28.07 3.73 0.33
N LEU A 241 -28.67 4.88 0.03
CA LEU A 241 -27.94 6.12 -0.24
C LEU A 241 -27.02 6.49 0.93
N LYS A 242 -27.55 6.43 2.16
CA LYS A 242 -26.79 6.76 3.36
C LYS A 242 -25.63 5.79 3.62
N ALA A 243 -25.77 4.51 3.31
CA ALA A 243 -24.69 3.54 3.43
C ALA A 243 -23.53 3.87 2.45
N LEU A 244 -23.86 4.24 1.21
CA LEU A 244 -22.87 4.67 0.22
C LEU A 244 -22.19 5.98 0.63
N ASP A 245 -22.94 6.97 1.12
CA ASP A 245 -22.39 8.25 1.60
C ASP A 245 -21.46 8.06 2.80
N LEU A 246 -21.79 7.15 3.71
CA LEU A 246 -20.94 6.78 4.84
C LEU A 246 -19.70 5.97 4.45
N GLY A 247 -19.61 5.55 3.18
CA GLY A 247 -18.42 4.89 2.63
C GLY A 247 -18.54 3.38 2.48
N ALA A 248 -19.75 2.81 2.37
CA ALA A 248 -19.89 1.48 1.82
C ALA A 248 -19.32 1.48 0.39
N HIS A 249 -18.60 0.43 0.04
CA HIS A 249 -17.96 0.34 -1.28
C HIS A 249 -18.89 -0.25 -2.32
N ASP A 250 -19.84 -1.06 -1.84
CA ASP A 250 -20.80 -1.74 -2.69
C ASP A 250 -22.01 -2.18 -1.85
N ILE A 251 -23.02 -2.70 -2.50
CA ILE A 251 -24.29 -3.10 -1.89
C ILE A 251 -24.69 -4.52 -2.33
N LEU A 252 -25.35 -5.23 -1.43
CA LEU A 252 -26.06 -6.49 -1.70
C LEU A 252 -27.54 -6.30 -1.36
N ALA A 253 -28.40 -6.47 -2.36
CA ALA A 253 -29.85 -6.39 -2.17
C ALA A 253 -30.39 -7.73 -1.66
N ARG A 254 -31.37 -7.68 -0.74
CA ARG A 254 -32.16 -8.85 -0.34
C ARG A 254 -33.35 -9.06 -1.27
N PRO A 255 -33.74 -10.31 -1.59
CA PRO A 255 -33.07 -11.56 -1.19
C PRO A 255 -31.69 -11.70 -1.84
N VAL A 256 -30.69 -12.18 -1.06
CA VAL A 256 -29.31 -12.30 -1.54
C VAL A 256 -29.19 -13.42 -2.55
N ASP A 257 -28.74 -13.09 -3.74
CA ASP A 257 -28.37 -14.07 -4.75
C ASP A 257 -26.94 -14.56 -4.48
N PRO A 258 -26.70 -15.89 -4.34
CA PRO A 258 -25.39 -16.43 -3.99
C PRO A 258 -24.30 -16.12 -5.04
N GLU A 259 -24.64 -16.15 -6.33
CA GLU A 259 -23.69 -15.90 -7.40
C GLU A 259 -23.29 -14.40 -7.43
N GLU A 260 -24.27 -13.52 -7.28
CA GLU A 260 -24.04 -12.06 -7.15
C GLU A 260 -23.17 -11.76 -5.94
N MET A 261 -23.48 -12.33 -4.79
CA MET A 261 -22.67 -12.17 -3.57
C MET A 261 -21.25 -12.65 -3.78
N SER A 262 -21.07 -13.83 -4.37
CA SER A 262 -19.72 -14.39 -4.62
C SER A 262 -18.90 -13.49 -5.55
N ALA A 263 -19.49 -12.99 -6.65
CA ALA A 263 -18.82 -12.08 -7.57
C ALA A 263 -18.37 -10.77 -6.90
N ARG A 264 -19.26 -10.17 -6.08
CA ARG A 264 -18.97 -8.92 -5.37
C ARG A 264 -17.94 -9.09 -4.27
N VAL A 265 -18.05 -10.15 -3.48
CA VAL A 265 -17.07 -10.47 -2.44
C VAL A 265 -15.69 -10.69 -3.07
N ARG A 266 -15.61 -11.45 -4.17
CA ARG A 266 -14.37 -11.68 -4.92
C ARG A 266 -13.76 -10.36 -5.41
N THR A 267 -14.57 -9.45 -5.96
CA THR A 267 -14.14 -8.12 -6.43
C THR A 267 -13.59 -7.27 -5.28
N GLN A 268 -14.29 -7.22 -4.14
CA GLN A 268 -13.85 -6.41 -3.00
C GLN A 268 -12.61 -6.98 -2.30
N VAL A 269 -12.51 -8.31 -2.16
CA VAL A 269 -11.31 -8.99 -1.64
C VAL A 269 -10.10 -8.74 -2.55
N LYS A 270 -10.29 -8.85 -3.86
CA LYS A 270 -9.25 -8.55 -4.85
C LYS A 270 -8.77 -7.12 -4.73
N ARG A 271 -9.70 -6.16 -4.63
CA ARG A 271 -9.40 -4.74 -4.42
C ARG A 271 -8.58 -4.49 -3.15
N LYS A 272 -8.96 -5.12 -2.03
CA LYS A 272 -8.23 -4.99 -0.76
C LYS A 272 -6.79 -5.46 -0.90
N ARG A 273 -6.60 -6.66 -1.46
CA ARG A 273 -5.28 -7.27 -1.65
C ARG A 273 -4.38 -6.46 -2.58
N TYR A 274 -4.94 -5.91 -3.67
CA TYR A 274 -4.18 -5.02 -4.55
C TYR A 274 -3.77 -3.73 -3.85
N GLY A 275 -4.69 -3.12 -3.10
CA GLY A 275 -4.39 -1.90 -2.34
C GLY A 275 -3.33 -2.11 -1.25
N ASP A 276 -3.37 -3.27 -0.57
CA ASP A 276 -2.35 -3.63 0.43
C ASP A 276 -1.00 -3.89 -0.25
N PHE A 277 -0.97 -4.67 -1.31
CA PHE A 277 0.25 -4.96 -2.06
C PHE A 277 0.92 -3.68 -2.60
N LEU A 278 0.14 -2.75 -3.15
CA LEU A 278 0.67 -1.47 -3.62
C LEU A 278 1.30 -0.68 -2.48
N ARG A 279 0.65 -0.65 -1.32
CA ARG A 279 1.18 0.04 -0.14
C ARG A 279 2.46 -0.58 0.37
N ASP A 280 2.48 -1.90 0.53
CA ASP A 280 3.66 -2.64 0.97
C ASP A 280 4.85 -2.36 0.03
N LYS A 281 4.58 -2.27 -1.29
CA LYS A 281 5.60 -1.90 -2.29
C LYS A 281 6.06 -0.45 -2.14
N LEU A 282 5.13 0.50 -1.92
CA LEU A 282 5.48 1.91 -1.72
C LEU A 282 6.28 2.09 -0.42
N ASP A 283 5.86 1.45 0.67
CA ASP A 283 6.56 1.49 1.95
C ASP A 283 7.97 0.88 1.83
N HIS A 284 8.09 -0.26 1.15
CA HIS A 284 9.38 -0.89 0.88
C HIS A 284 10.28 -0.02 -0.01
N ASN A 285 9.74 0.60 -1.05
CA ASN A 285 10.50 1.51 -1.92
C ASN A 285 10.96 2.77 -1.17
N LEU A 286 10.12 3.32 -0.29
CA LEU A 286 10.48 4.42 0.59
C LEU A 286 11.60 4.00 1.55
N GLU A 287 11.48 2.84 2.17
CA GLU A 287 12.47 2.28 3.07
C GLU A 287 13.83 2.10 2.37
N MET A 288 13.83 1.50 1.16
CA MET A 288 15.05 1.38 0.34
C MET A 288 15.62 2.73 -0.12
N ALA A 289 14.77 3.74 -0.32
CA ALA A 289 15.22 5.08 -0.71
C ALA A 289 15.89 5.85 0.44
N ILE A 290 15.62 5.50 1.71
CA ILE A 290 16.11 6.22 2.89
C ILE A 290 17.08 5.42 3.76
N THR A 291 17.19 4.09 3.57
CA THR A 291 18.07 3.23 4.37
C THR A 291 19.25 2.66 3.57
N ASP A 292 20.27 2.23 4.27
CA ASP A 292 21.38 1.44 3.74
C ASP A 292 21.03 -0.06 3.82
N PRO A 293 21.07 -0.82 2.72
CA PRO A 293 20.59 -2.20 2.67
C PRO A 293 21.43 -3.18 3.50
N LEU A 294 22.70 -2.84 3.82
CA LEU A 294 23.56 -3.71 4.62
C LEU A 294 23.28 -3.55 6.13
N THR A 295 23.15 -2.32 6.57
CA THR A 295 23.14 -1.98 8.01
C THR A 295 21.75 -1.65 8.56
N GLY A 296 20.76 -1.35 7.70
CA GLY A 296 19.42 -0.88 8.08
C GLY A 296 19.40 0.54 8.66
N LEU A 297 20.54 1.22 8.80
CA LEU A 297 20.61 2.64 9.16
C LEU A 297 20.18 3.52 7.99
N HIS A 298 19.98 4.81 8.25
CA HIS A 298 19.72 5.75 7.15
C HIS A 298 20.89 5.79 6.17
N ASN A 299 20.59 6.01 4.88
CA ASN A 299 21.62 6.18 3.86
C ASN A 299 22.10 7.64 3.79
N ARG A 300 23.24 7.85 3.12
CA ARG A 300 23.86 9.16 2.93
C ARG A 300 22.91 10.19 2.33
N ARG A 301 22.08 9.80 1.34
CA ARG A 301 21.17 10.72 0.63
C ARG A 301 20.12 11.28 1.58
N TYR A 302 19.49 10.44 2.36
CA TYR A 302 18.49 10.85 3.35
C TYR A 302 19.10 11.74 4.43
N MET A 303 20.25 11.33 4.98
CA MET A 303 20.98 12.12 5.98
C MET A 303 21.31 13.53 5.48
N THR A 304 21.85 13.67 4.25
CA THR A 304 22.20 14.98 3.69
C THR A 304 20.97 15.90 3.60
N SER A 305 19.83 15.36 3.13
CA SER A 305 18.57 16.12 3.05
C SER A 305 18.07 16.58 4.42
N GLN A 306 18.13 15.71 5.43
CA GLN A 306 17.71 16.04 6.79
C GLN A 306 18.65 17.05 7.46
N LEU A 307 19.95 16.87 7.29
CA LEU A 307 20.96 17.80 7.84
C LEU A 307 20.78 19.21 7.26
N GLN A 308 20.51 19.32 5.96
CA GLN A 308 20.23 20.62 5.31
C GLN A 308 19.05 21.33 5.99
N ALA A 309 17.92 20.64 6.16
CA ALA A 309 16.74 21.21 6.80
C ALA A 309 16.99 21.62 8.27
N LEU A 310 17.78 20.83 9.00
CA LEU A 310 18.12 21.11 10.41
C LEU A 310 19.06 22.31 10.52
N VAL A 311 20.08 22.44 9.68
CA VAL A 311 21.00 23.57 9.67
C VAL A 311 20.27 24.88 9.29
N GLU A 312 19.39 24.83 8.29
CA GLU A 312 18.55 25.98 7.94
C GLU A 312 17.63 26.41 9.08
N ARG A 313 17.10 25.46 9.84
CA ARG A 313 16.29 25.74 11.02
C ARG A 313 17.11 26.36 12.15
N ALA A 314 18.30 25.82 12.40
CA ALA A 314 19.24 26.37 13.39
C ALA A 314 19.64 27.81 13.03
N ALA A 315 19.91 28.11 11.75
CA ALA A 315 20.24 29.45 11.26
C ALA A 315 19.11 30.48 11.48
N ARG A 316 17.85 30.06 11.57
CA ARG A 316 16.68 30.92 11.84
C ARG A 316 16.40 31.10 13.35
N GLY A 317 17.32 30.77 14.22
CA GLY A 317 17.17 30.89 15.68
C GLY A 317 16.58 29.62 16.32
N GLY A 318 16.63 28.48 15.63
CA GLY A 318 16.30 27.17 16.19
C GLY A 318 17.44 26.58 17.04
N ASP A 319 17.22 25.37 17.55
CA ASP A 319 18.20 24.66 18.37
C ASP A 319 19.47 24.30 17.57
N SER A 320 20.59 24.16 18.27
CA SER A 320 21.86 23.74 17.69
C SER A 320 21.78 22.34 17.09
N VAL A 321 22.61 22.08 16.09
CA VAL A 321 22.73 20.74 15.48
C VAL A 321 24.16 20.29 15.60
N ALA A 322 24.39 19.09 16.15
CA ALA A 322 25.71 18.48 16.18
C ALA A 322 25.79 17.33 15.18
N VAL A 323 27.01 17.06 14.72
CA VAL A 323 27.33 15.96 13.80
C VAL A 323 28.50 15.17 14.36
N LEU A 324 28.35 13.85 14.39
CA LEU A 324 29.44 12.91 14.62
C LEU A 324 29.78 12.25 13.30
N VAL A 325 31.05 12.18 12.95
CA VAL A 325 31.58 11.31 11.91
C VAL A 325 32.39 10.22 12.60
N LEU A 326 32.10 8.96 12.25
CA LEU A 326 32.68 7.78 12.86
C LEU A 326 33.31 6.91 11.77
N ASP A 327 34.48 6.37 12.03
CA ASP A 327 35.19 5.48 11.12
C ASP A 327 35.71 4.27 11.89
N VAL A 328 35.38 3.07 11.40
CA VAL A 328 35.75 1.80 12.03
C VAL A 328 37.25 1.56 11.85
N ASP A 329 37.98 1.56 12.97
CA ASP A 329 39.43 1.45 12.95
C ASP A 329 39.88 0.10 12.36
N HIS A 330 40.89 0.15 11.46
CA HIS A 330 41.49 -1.03 10.83
C HIS A 330 40.53 -1.94 10.05
N PHE A 331 39.38 -1.42 9.60
CA PHE A 331 38.36 -2.20 8.88
C PHE A 331 38.92 -2.89 7.62
N LYS A 332 39.81 -2.22 6.88
CA LYS A 332 40.49 -2.84 5.74
C LYS A 332 41.24 -4.12 6.16
N SER A 333 41.91 -4.11 7.28
CA SER A 333 42.63 -5.31 7.78
C SER A 333 41.67 -6.45 8.10
N VAL A 334 40.43 -6.15 8.59
CA VAL A 334 39.41 -7.14 8.78
C VAL A 334 39.03 -7.79 7.45
N ASN A 335 38.74 -6.98 6.43
CA ASN A 335 38.43 -7.49 5.08
C ASN A 335 39.57 -8.31 4.47
N ASP A 336 40.79 -7.81 4.60
CA ASP A 336 41.98 -8.47 4.03
C ASP A 336 42.29 -9.81 4.70
N THR A 337 41.94 -9.97 6.00
CA THR A 337 42.21 -11.17 6.81
C THR A 337 41.08 -12.19 6.75
N PHE A 338 39.83 -11.73 6.87
CA PHE A 338 38.66 -12.58 7.07
C PHE A 338 37.65 -12.58 5.90
N GLY A 339 37.91 -11.73 4.86
CA GLY A 339 37.02 -11.58 3.72
C GLY A 339 35.91 -10.55 3.94
N HIS A 340 35.27 -10.15 2.81
CA HIS A 340 34.23 -9.12 2.82
C HIS A 340 32.97 -9.54 3.57
N ASP A 341 32.61 -10.83 3.57
CA ASP A 341 31.42 -11.32 4.27
C ASP A 341 31.53 -11.08 5.80
N VAL A 342 32.70 -11.30 6.37
CA VAL A 342 32.99 -11.00 7.79
C VAL A 342 33.03 -9.48 8.02
N GLY A 343 33.58 -8.71 7.10
CA GLY A 343 33.50 -7.25 7.15
C GLY A 343 32.06 -6.75 7.21
N ASP A 344 31.17 -7.33 6.41
CA ASP A 344 29.74 -7.03 6.41
C ASP A 344 29.07 -7.37 7.75
N GLU A 345 29.45 -8.49 8.38
CA GLU A 345 28.97 -8.83 9.73
C GLU A 345 29.41 -7.79 10.77
N VAL A 346 30.65 -7.35 10.70
CA VAL A 346 31.20 -6.30 11.58
C VAL A 346 30.42 -5.00 11.40
N LEU A 347 30.12 -4.58 10.15
CA LEU A 347 29.36 -3.36 9.89
C LEU A 347 27.92 -3.45 10.39
N ARG A 348 27.27 -4.61 10.27
CA ARG A 348 25.90 -4.83 10.81
C ARG A 348 25.89 -4.72 12.34
N GLU A 349 26.81 -5.39 13.01
CA GLU A 349 26.91 -5.34 14.47
C GLU A 349 27.29 -3.94 14.96
N PHE A 350 28.19 -3.23 14.27
CA PHE A 350 28.52 -1.84 14.56
C PHE A 350 27.29 -0.94 14.46
N ALA A 351 26.49 -1.10 13.41
CA ALA A 351 25.26 -0.33 13.22
C ALA A 351 24.23 -0.56 14.34
N VAL A 352 24.08 -1.79 14.81
CA VAL A 352 23.22 -2.12 15.97
C VAL A 352 23.72 -1.41 17.24
N ARG A 353 25.02 -1.48 17.54
CA ARG A 353 25.60 -0.78 18.68
C ARG A 353 25.45 0.72 18.57
N LEU A 354 25.65 1.29 17.38
CA LEU A 354 25.46 2.71 17.13
C LEU A 354 24.04 3.13 17.41
N ALA A 355 23.04 2.42 16.82
CA ALA A 355 21.62 2.74 16.97
C ALA A 355 21.15 2.66 18.42
N THR A 356 21.67 1.74 19.24
CA THR A 356 21.30 1.61 20.66
C THR A 356 21.90 2.72 21.53
N ASN A 357 22.90 3.43 21.04
CA ASN A 357 23.60 4.49 21.75
C ASN A 357 23.14 5.91 21.40
N VAL A 358 22.13 6.07 20.55
CA VAL A 358 21.58 7.36 20.15
C VAL A 358 20.10 7.46 20.53
N ARG A 359 19.54 8.70 20.55
CA ARG A 359 18.14 8.95 20.86
C ARG A 359 17.26 8.67 19.64
N ALA A 360 15.98 8.46 19.85
CA ALA A 360 15.00 8.29 18.74
C ALA A 360 14.92 9.49 17.79
N VAL A 361 15.32 10.68 18.21
CA VAL A 361 15.35 11.90 17.40
C VAL A 361 16.66 12.10 16.64
N ASP A 362 17.72 11.35 17.03
CA ASP A 362 19.01 11.38 16.34
C ASP A 362 18.95 10.52 15.08
N LEU A 363 19.76 10.85 14.09
CA LEU A 363 19.79 10.19 12.77
C LEU A 363 21.12 9.45 12.57
N PRO A 364 21.24 8.19 13.00
CA PRO A 364 22.38 7.37 12.64
C PRO A 364 22.30 6.94 11.18
N CYS A 365 23.41 7.07 10.46
CA CYS A 365 23.50 6.88 9.03
C CYS A 365 24.81 6.17 8.65
N ARG A 366 24.76 5.30 7.66
CA ARG A 366 25.97 4.84 6.99
C ARG A 366 26.29 5.79 5.85
N PHE A 367 27.46 6.43 5.93
CA PHE A 367 27.89 7.42 4.98
C PHE A 367 28.54 6.79 3.72
N GLY A 368 29.24 5.69 3.90
CA GLY A 368 29.81 4.85 2.83
C GLY A 368 30.95 3.98 3.36
N GLY A 369 31.16 2.81 2.79
CA GLY A 369 32.21 1.89 3.24
C GLY A 369 32.14 1.58 4.74
N GLU A 370 33.16 2.00 5.49
CA GLU A 370 33.29 1.86 6.94
C GLU A 370 32.94 3.14 7.73
N GLU A 371 32.41 4.16 7.05
CA GLU A 371 32.12 5.47 7.62
C GLU A 371 30.64 5.59 8.00
N PHE A 372 30.39 6.12 9.19
CA PHE A 372 29.07 6.41 9.71
C PHE A 372 28.96 7.86 10.16
N VAL A 373 27.75 8.40 10.08
CA VAL A 373 27.43 9.76 10.54
C VAL A 373 26.22 9.73 11.45
N VAL A 374 26.27 10.50 12.54
CA VAL A 374 25.09 10.72 13.40
C VAL A 374 24.77 12.20 13.39
N VAL A 375 23.56 12.56 12.95
CA VAL A 375 23.05 13.92 13.05
C VAL A 375 22.21 14.04 14.33
N MET A 376 22.49 15.02 15.16
CA MET A 376 21.91 15.19 16.49
C MET A 376 21.23 16.57 16.64
N PRO A 377 19.93 16.64 16.41
CA PRO A 377 19.17 17.89 16.60
C PRO A 377 19.13 18.30 18.09
N GLY A 378 19.14 19.62 18.36
CA GLY A 378 19.04 20.16 19.70
C GLY A 378 20.19 19.74 20.63
N THR A 379 21.41 19.51 20.08
CA THR A 379 22.53 18.98 20.83
C THR A 379 23.73 19.94 20.77
N SER A 380 24.27 20.27 21.95
CA SER A 380 25.50 21.09 22.06
C SER A 380 26.75 20.28 21.71
N LEU A 381 27.87 20.96 21.43
CA LEU A 381 29.15 20.30 21.18
C LEU A 381 29.60 19.41 22.37
N ASP A 382 29.42 19.87 23.61
CA ASP A 382 29.80 19.14 24.81
C ASP A 382 28.94 17.87 25.01
N ASP A 383 27.63 17.99 24.75
CA ASP A 383 26.72 16.85 24.82
C ASP A 383 27.03 15.82 23.73
N ALA A 384 27.28 16.29 22.51
CA ALA A 384 27.68 15.43 21.38
C ALA A 384 28.99 14.71 21.67
N HIS A 385 29.97 15.39 22.26
CA HIS A 385 31.24 14.78 22.67
C HIS A 385 31.02 13.68 23.74
N ARG A 386 30.17 13.91 24.73
CA ARG A 386 29.83 12.89 25.73
C ARG A 386 29.17 11.66 25.16
N ILE A 387 28.29 11.86 24.16
CA ILE A 387 27.62 10.78 23.46
C ILE A 387 28.62 10.02 22.59
N ALA A 388 29.50 10.71 21.86
CA ALA A 388 30.57 10.11 21.07
C ALA A 388 31.50 9.25 21.91
N GLU A 389 31.89 9.70 23.12
CA GLU A 389 32.70 8.94 24.05
C GLU A 389 31.99 7.71 24.59
N ARG A 390 30.68 7.77 24.80
CA ARG A 390 29.86 6.60 25.16
C ARG A 390 29.84 5.57 24.01
N ILE A 391 29.55 6.01 22.78
CA ILE A 391 29.57 5.14 21.59
C ILE A 391 30.96 4.45 21.45
N ARG A 392 32.03 5.22 21.49
CA ARG A 392 33.40 4.69 21.42
C ARG A 392 33.70 3.61 22.46
N ARG A 393 33.31 3.85 23.70
CA ARG A 393 33.50 2.88 24.80
C ARG A 393 32.67 1.61 24.56
N ASP A 394 31.41 1.75 24.22
CA ASP A 394 30.50 0.62 24.03
C ASP A 394 30.90 -0.24 22.81
N VAL A 395 31.38 0.39 21.74
CA VAL A 395 31.94 -0.33 20.59
C VAL A 395 33.15 -1.16 20.99
N GLY A 396 34.07 -0.58 21.76
CA GLY A 396 35.32 -1.27 22.20
C GLY A 396 35.16 -2.20 23.42
N ALA A 397 34.03 -2.12 24.14
CA ALA A 397 33.87 -2.86 25.40
C ALA A 397 33.61 -4.37 25.23
N ALA A 398 32.93 -4.74 24.14
CA ALA A 398 32.59 -6.13 23.86
C ALA A 398 33.11 -6.55 22.49
N PRO A 399 33.72 -7.73 22.36
CA PRO A 399 34.20 -8.21 21.07
C PRO A 399 33.02 -8.47 20.12
N PHE A 400 33.30 -8.31 18.82
CA PHE A 400 32.37 -8.62 17.74
C PHE A 400 32.41 -10.11 17.45
N ARG A 401 31.26 -10.76 17.48
CA ARG A 401 31.14 -12.18 17.15
C ARG A 401 30.96 -12.32 15.64
N ILE A 402 31.81 -13.11 15.01
CA ILE A 402 31.76 -13.37 13.58
C ILE A 402 31.44 -14.84 13.30
N SER A 403 31.05 -15.10 12.05
CA SER A 403 30.84 -16.47 11.58
C SER A 403 32.09 -17.32 11.80
N GLY A 404 31.88 -18.59 12.23
CA GLY A 404 32.98 -19.49 12.62
C GLY A 404 33.30 -19.51 14.11
N GLY A 405 32.66 -18.64 14.92
CA GLY A 405 32.81 -18.62 16.38
C GLY A 405 34.01 -17.82 16.91
N GLU A 406 34.73 -17.16 16.01
CA GLU A 406 35.80 -16.24 16.35
C GLU A 406 35.25 -14.90 16.87
N VAL A 407 36.10 -14.17 17.61
CA VAL A 407 35.76 -12.86 18.16
C VAL A 407 36.81 -11.81 17.76
N LEU A 408 36.35 -10.65 17.32
CA LEU A 408 37.23 -9.55 16.91
C LEU A 408 37.10 -8.34 17.86
N GLY A 409 38.22 -7.77 18.21
CA GLY A 409 38.26 -6.48 18.90
C GLY A 409 38.19 -5.35 17.83
N VAL A 410 37.09 -4.59 17.86
CA VAL A 410 36.89 -3.47 16.92
C VAL A 410 36.80 -2.19 17.73
N THR A 411 37.47 -1.14 17.23
CA THR A 411 37.42 0.21 17.83
C THR A 411 36.95 1.22 16.78
N VAL A 412 36.66 2.44 17.19
CA VAL A 412 36.16 3.50 16.33
C VAL A 412 36.83 4.83 16.65
N SER A 413 37.24 5.56 15.60
CA SER A 413 37.67 6.94 15.68
C SER A 413 36.51 7.87 15.39
N VAL A 414 36.29 8.89 16.21
CA VAL A 414 35.13 9.76 16.13
C VAL A 414 35.55 11.22 16.08
N GLY A 415 35.03 11.95 15.11
CA GLY A 415 35.09 13.40 15.06
C GLY A 415 33.75 14.03 15.37
N VAL A 416 33.75 15.11 16.10
CA VAL A 416 32.53 15.81 16.56
C VAL A 416 32.56 17.26 16.12
N SER A 417 31.46 17.76 15.60
CA SER A 417 31.25 19.19 15.30
C SER A 417 29.85 19.63 15.71
N ALA A 418 29.66 20.93 15.92
CA ALA A 418 28.34 21.50 16.15
C ALA A 418 28.15 22.77 15.31
N SER A 419 26.89 23.12 15.03
CA SER A 419 26.53 24.29 14.24
C SER A 419 26.90 25.60 14.93
N LEU A 420 27.39 26.56 14.17
CA LEU A 420 27.85 27.87 14.58
C LEU A 420 26.81 29.00 14.42
N GLY A 421 25.54 28.66 14.26
CA GLY A 421 24.48 29.61 14.00
C GLY A 421 24.31 29.97 12.52
N MET A 422 24.04 31.25 12.19
CA MET A 422 23.50 31.66 10.89
C MET A 422 24.40 31.42 9.65
N ASN A 423 25.69 31.11 9.82
CA ASN A 423 26.64 31.07 8.71
C ASN A 423 27.18 29.62 8.45
N ASP A 424 26.58 28.62 9.03
CA ASP A 424 27.05 27.25 8.86
C ASP A 424 26.31 26.51 7.74
N THR A 425 27.00 25.57 7.11
CA THR A 425 26.43 24.70 6.07
C THR A 425 26.60 23.23 6.45
N PRO A 426 25.75 22.33 5.92
CA PRO A 426 25.91 20.90 6.13
C PRO A 426 27.30 20.38 5.79
N GLU A 427 27.86 20.84 4.68
CA GLU A 427 29.18 20.44 4.19
C GLU A 427 30.28 20.91 5.16
N ALA A 428 30.19 22.12 5.68
CA ALA A 428 31.16 22.66 6.65
C ALA A 428 31.12 21.90 7.97
N LEU A 429 29.90 21.53 8.46
CA LEU A 429 29.73 20.71 9.64
C LEU A 429 30.34 19.33 9.49
N ILE A 430 30.02 18.62 8.40
CA ILE A 430 30.58 17.29 8.12
C ILE A 430 32.08 17.39 7.98
N LYS A 431 32.61 18.37 7.24
CA LYS A 431 34.05 18.55 7.05
C LYS A 431 34.81 18.76 8.36
N ARG A 432 34.28 19.60 9.28
CA ARG A 432 34.90 19.79 10.60
C ARG A 432 34.94 18.51 11.44
N ALA A 433 33.85 17.72 11.39
CA ALA A 433 33.82 16.44 12.07
C ALA A 433 34.80 15.42 11.42
N ASP A 434 34.90 15.39 10.10
CA ASP A 434 35.83 14.54 9.36
C ASP A 434 37.30 14.88 9.66
N GLU A 435 37.66 16.17 9.73
CA GLU A 435 38.97 16.62 10.20
C GLU A 435 39.27 16.11 11.63
N GLY A 436 38.23 16.01 12.49
CA GLY A 436 38.34 15.40 13.82
C GLY A 436 38.65 13.91 13.76
N VAL A 437 38.03 13.17 12.84
CA VAL A 437 38.35 11.73 12.61
C VAL A 437 39.78 11.55 12.15
N TYR A 438 40.22 12.38 11.19
CA TYR A 438 41.60 12.34 10.71
C TYR A 438 42.60 12.54 11.85
N GLU A 439 42.35 13.53 12.73
CA GLU A 439 43.19 13.79 13.88
C GLU A 439 43.15 12.61 14.90
N ALA A 440 41.98 12.03 15.16
CA ALA A 440 41.82 10.85 16.00
C ALA A 440 42.65 9.68 15.49
N LYS A 441 42.64 9.43 14.19
CA LYS A 441 43.44 8.39 13.54
C LYS A 441 44.95 8.68 13.65
N ALA A 442 45.38 9.93 13.44
CA ALA A 442 46.80 10.33 13.55
C ALA A 442 47.34 10.21 14.98
N GLN A 443 46.51 10.44 15.98
CA GLN A 443 46.90 10.36 17.38
C GLN A 443 46.85 8.93 17.98
N GLY A 444 46.61 7.88 17.18
CA GLY A 444 46.63 6.48 17.61
C GLY A 444 45.27 5.82 17.70
N ARG A 445 44.24 6.37 17.05
CA ARG A 445 42.88 5.79 16.91
C ARG A 445 42.13 5.64 18.25
N ASN A 446 40.96 4.98 18.21
CA ASN A 446 40.10 4.69 19.35
C ASN A 446 39.90 5.90 20.27
N ARG A 447 39.52 7.04 19.71
CA ARG A 447 39.30 8.29 20.46
C ARG A 447 38.29 9.21 19.81
N VAL A 448 37.85 10.18 20.58
CA VAL A 448 36.98 11.25 20.13
C VAL A 448 37.74 12.55 20.03
N VAL A 449 37.60 13.28 18.94
CA VAL A 449 38.12 14.63 18.77
C VAL A 449 36.98 15.58 18.45
N ALA A 450 36.76 16.57 19.31
CA ALA A 450 35.78 17.63 19.07
C ALA A 450 36.48 18.82 18.42
N ARG A 451 35.88 19.32 17.34
CA ARG A 451 36.29 20.55 16.65
C ARG A 451 35.27 21.65 16.95
N ALA A 452 35.62 22.55 17.86
CA ALA A 452 34.96 23.85 17.87
C ALA A 452 35.34 24.62 16.62
N ALA A 453 34.53 25.58 16.21
CA ALA A 453 34.78 26.37 15.02
C ALA A 453 36.07 27.14 15.09
#